data_0b4b0f17b7ff6eb645dbd7a8dc10bef9
#
_entry.id   0b4b0f17b7ff6eb645dbd7a8dc10bef9
#
_cell.length_a   1.000
_cell.length_b   1.000
_cell.length_c   1.000
_cell.angle_alpha   90.00
_cell.angle_beta   90.00
_cell.angle_gamma   90.00
#
_symmetry.space_group_name_H-M   'P 1'
#
loop_
_entity.id
_entity.type
_entity.pdbx_description
1 polymer ?
#
loop_
_entity_poly.entity_id
_entity_poly.type
_entity_poly.pdbx_seq_one_letter_code
_entity_poly.pdbx_strand_id
1 'polypeptide(L)'
;MAPAANIPEIFGSDVFNEATMRACIDKKVFDAWTQCIENGTSLPLDIANEIAVAMKQWAIQKGATHYTHWFQPMTGITAEKHDSFITPDAEGNVIMDFSGRELVRGEPDASSFPSGGLRATFEARGYTAWDPTSFAFVRDGSLYIPTCFFSYTGDSLDQKTPLLRSIEEVKIGRAHV
;
A
#
# COMPACT_ATOMS: atom_id res chain seq x y z
N MET A 1 33.21 19.10 0.85
CA MET A 1 32.12 18.99 -0.13
C MET A 1 31.62 17.55 -0.08
N ALA A 2 30.34 17.32 0.10
CA ALA A 2 29.77 15.98 -0.07
C ALA A 2 29.96 15.57 -1.55
N PRO A 3 30.26 14.28 -1.82
CA PRO A 3 30.38 13.81 -3.20
C PRO A 3 29.06 14.06 -3.94
N ALA A 4 29.14 14.41 -5.21
CA ALA A 4 27.94 14.59 -6.04
C ALA A 4 27.15 13.26 -6.04
N ALA A 5 25.85 13.34 -5.73
CA ALA A 5 25.01 12.16 -5.73
C ALA A 5 24.94 11.57 -7.15
N ASN A 6 25.21 10.28 -7.27
CA ASN A 6 25.00 9.55 -8.51
C ASN A 6 23.50 9.29 -8.68
N ILE A 7 22.80 10.14 -9.41
CA ILE A 7 21.34 10.07 -9.59
C ILE A 7 20.87 8.70 -10.09
N PRO A 8 21.51 8.05 -11.08
CA PRO A 8 21.11 6.71 -11.50
C PRO A 8 21.17 5.64 -10.39
N GLU A 9 22.07 5.77 -9.42
CA GLU A 9 22.20 4.82 -8.32
C GLU A 9 21.17 5.07 -7.21
N ILE A 10 20.78 6.33 -6.99
CA ILE A 10 19.82 6.67 -5.93
C ILE A 10 18.36 6.67 -6.41
N PHE A 11 18.14 6.78 -7.74
CA PHE A 11 16.78 6.82 -8.29
C PHE A 11 16.04 5.51 -8.03
N GLY A 12 14.93 5.59 -7.31
CA GLY A 12 14.12 4.42 -6.96
C GLY A 12 14.73 3.53 -5.86
N SER A 13 15.84 3.92 -5.22
CA SER A 13 16.47 3.12 -4.16
C SER A 13 15.55 2.91 -2.95
N ASP A 14 14.61 3.81 -2.71
CA ASP A 14 13.67 3.77 -1.60
C ASP A 14 12.26 3.35 -2.05
N VAL A 15 12.17 2.65 -3.20
CA VAL A 15 10.92 2.12 -3.75
C VAL A 15 10.94 0.58 -3.70
N PHE A 16 9.90 0.00 -3.15
CA PHE A 16 9.68 -1.45 -3.12
C PHE A 16 9.06 -1.90 -4.44
N ASN A 17 9.84 -1.78 -5.51
CA ASN A 17 9.44 -2.16 -6.86
C ASN A 17 9.60 -3.68 -7.08
N GLU A 18 9.24 -4.17 -8.27
CA GLU A 18 9.36 -5.60 -8.60
C GLU A 18 10.78 -6.15 -8.43
N ALA A 19 11.81 -5.39 -8.78
CA ALA A 19 13.19 -5.83 -8.63
C ALA A 19 13.56 -6.00 -7.16
N THR A 20 13.17 -5.05 -6.32
CA THR A 20 13.34 -5.13 -4.86
C THR A 20 12.53 -6.30 -4.27
N MET A 21 11.28 -6.46 -4.70
CA MET A 21 10.42 -7.55 -4.25
C MET A 21 11.03 -8.91 -4.61
N ARG A 22 11.49 -9.11 -5.85
CA ARG A 22 12.17 -10.34 -6.31
C ARG A 22 13.43 -10.66 -5.51
N ALA A 23 14.11 -9.66 -5.00
CA ALA A 23 15.32 -9.84 -4.18
C ALA A 23 14.97 -10.19 -2.71
N CYS A 24 13.75 -9.89 -2.24
CA CYS A 24 13.35 -10.02 -0.85
C CYS A 24 12.43 -11.22 -0.57
N ILE A 25 11.77 -11.79 -1.58
CA ILE A 25 10.81 -12.89 -1.41
C ILE A 25 11.14 -14.08 -2.31
N ASP A 26 10.65 -15.25 -1.95
CA ASP A 26 10.79 -16.43 -2.77
C ASP A 26 10.09 -16.28 -4.13
N LYS A 27 10.70 -16.87 -5.16
CA LYS A 27 10.13 -16.87 -6.52
C LYS A 27 8.69 -17.35 -6.57
N LYS A 28 8.34 -18.37 -5.78
CA LYS A 28 6.98 -18.92 -5.70
C LYS A 28 5.97 -17.88 -5.22
N VAL A 29 6.34 -17.08 -4.22
CA VAL A 29 5.49 -16.01 -3.67
C VAL A 29 5.34 -14.89 -4.69
N PHE A 30 6.42 -14.51 -5.35
CA PHE A 30 6.39 -13.51 -6.42
C PHE A 30 5.51 -13.95 -7.59
N ASP A 31 5.65 -15.19 -8.06
CA ASP A 31 4.83 -15.74 -9.15
C ASP A 31 3.34 -15.77 -8.78
N ALA A 32 3.00 -16.16 -7.55
CA ALA A 32 1.62 -16.16 -7.06
C ALA A 32 1.03 -14.73 -6.99
N TRP A 33 1.80 -13.77 -6.51
CA TRP A 33 1.42 -12.35 -6.52
C TRP A 33 1.18 -11.84 -7.95
N THR A 34 2.08 -12.13 -8.89
CA THR A 34 1.95 -11.75 -10.30
C THR A 34 0.67 -12.32 -10.92
N GLN A 35 0.39 -13.61 -10.67
CA GLN A 35 -0.83 -14.27 -11.16
C GLN A 35 -2.10 -13.61 -10.62
N CYS A 36 -2.11 -13.21 -9.34
CA CYS A 36 -3.26 -12.52 -8.77
C CYS A 36 -3.52 -11.18 -9.47
N ILE A 37 -2.48 -10.41 -9.79
CA ILE A 37 -2.61 -9.15 -10.52
C ILE A 37 -3.11 -9.38 -11.96
N GLU A 38 -2.50 -10.31 -12.67
CA GLU A 38 -2.85 -10.61 -14.08
C GLU A 38 -4.29 -11.10 -14.22
N ASN A 39 -4.77 -11.90 -13.27
CA ASN A 39 -6.11 -12.47 -13.28
C ASN A 39 -7.16 -11.62 -12.55
N GLY A 40 -6.76 -10.53 -11.87
CA GLY A 40 -7.67 -9.70 -11.07
C GLY A 40 -8.29 -10.47 -9.89
N THR A 41 -7.56 -11.43 -9.32
CA THR A 41 -8.03 -12.26 -8.20
C THR A 41 -7.50 -11.73 -6.86
N SER A 42 -8.21 -12.07 -5.77
CA SER A 42 -7.78 -11.73 -4.42
C SER A 42 -6.46 -12.41 -4.07
N LEU A 43 -5.58 -11.67 -3.41
CA LEU A 43 -4.31 -12.20 -2.90
C LEU A 43 -4.57 -13.11 -1.67
N PRO A 44 -4.11 -14.37 -1.67
CA PRO A 44 -4.18 -15.24 -0.50
C PRO A 44 -3.43 -14.64 0.70
N LEU A 45 -3.96 -14.84 1.90
CA LEU A 45 -3.42 -14.21 3.11
C LEU A 45 -2.00 -14.70 3.46
N ASP A 46 -1.69 -15.95 3.19
CA ASP A 46 -0.35 -16.52 3.37
C ASP A 46 0.68 -15.83 2.46
N ILE A 47 0.35 -15.62 1.20
CA ILE A 47 1.18 -14.87 0.25
C ILE A 47 1.32 -13.41 0.70
N ALA A 48 0.22 -12.78 1.14
CA ALA A 48 0.26 -11.41 1.66
C ALA A 48 1.14 -11.29 2.92
N ASN A 49 1.14 -12.29 3.80
CA ASN A 49 1.99 -12.32 5.00
C ASN A 49 3.48 -12.36 4.61
N GLU A 50 3.88 -13.19 3.67
CA GLU A 50 5.27 -13.28 3.23
C GLU A 50 5.74 -11.96 2.60
N ILE A 51 4.90 -11.33 1.78
CA ILE A 51 5.20 -10.02 1.20
C ILE A 51 5.30 -8.95 2.29
N ALA A 52 4.38 -8.94 3.27
CA ALA A 52 4.39 -7.98 4.36
C ALA A 52 5.65 -8.08 5.21
N VAL A 53 6.07 -9.29 5.57
CA VAL A 53 7.30 -9.52 6.33
C VAL A 53 8.52 -8.99 5.57
N ALA A 54 8.63 -9.32 4.28
CA ALA A 54 9.74 -8.85 3.45
C ALA A 54 9.74 -7.33 3.28
N MET A 55 8.57 -6.73 3.02
CA MET A 55 8.40 -5.29 2.88
C MET A 55 8.75 -4.55 4.18
N LYS A 56 8.30 -5.07 5.34
CA LYS A 56 8.68 -4.54 6.66
C LYS A 56 10.19 -4.57 6.87
N GLN A 57 10.83 -5.73 6.65
CA GLN A 57 12.27 -5.88 6.83
C GLN A 57 13.06 -4.92 5.93
N TRP A 58 12.67 -4.80 4.68
CA TRP A 58 13.25 -3.85 3.76
C TRP A 58 13.05 -2.39 4.22
N ALA A 59 11.85 -2.02 4.64
CA ALA A 59 11.54 -0.69 5.13
C ALA A 59 12.34 -0.32 6.37
N ILE A 60 12.52 -1.25 7.33
CA ILE A 60 13.35 -1.07 8.52
C ILE A 60 14.83 -0.85 8.13
N GLN A 61 15.35 -1.60 7.16
CA GLN A 61 16.71 -1.39 6.64
C GLN A 61 16.88 -0.01 6.00
N LYS A 62 15.79 0.58 5.49
CA LYS A 62 15.73 1.95 4.98
C LYS A 62 15.45 3.01 6.07
N GLY A 63 15.39 2.60 7.34
CA GLY A 63 15.19 3.49 8.49
C GLY A 63 13.73 3.81 8.82
N ALA A 64 12.77 3.09 8.24
CA ALA A 64 11.37 3.25 8.59
C ALA A 64 11.05 2.65 9.97
N THR A 65 10.28 3.36 10.77
CA THR A 65 9.75 2.92 12.07
C THR A 65 8.22 2.87 12.08
N HIS A 66 7.61 3.48 11.09
CA HIS A 66 6.17 3.61 10.91
C HIS A 66 5.77 3.20 9.49
N TYR A 67 4.48 2.97 9.29
CA TYR A 67 3.88 2.80 7.97
C TYR A 67 2.62 3.63 7.85
N THR A 68 2.21 3.91 6.62
CA THR A 68 0.97 4.62 6.33
C THR A 68 0.30 4.01 5.11
N HIS A 69 -1.00 3.74 5.23
CA HIS A 69 -1.86 3.52 4.08
C HIS A 69 -2.26 4.89 3.54
N TRP A 70 -1.72 5.28 2.39
CA TRP A 70 -2.09 6.52 1.75
C TRP A 70 -3.02 6.27 0.57
N PHE A 71 -4.03 7.09 0.45
CA PHE A 71 -5.11 6.93 -0.50
C PHE A 71 -5.64 8.30 -0.95
N GLN A 72 -6.40 8.31 -2.02
CA GLN A 72 -6.94 9.52 -2.63
C GLN A 72 -8.47 9.44 -2.68
N PRO A 73 -9.16 9.74 -1.57
CA PRO A 73 -10.62 9.73 -1.54
C PRO A 73 -11.20 10.78 -2.49
N MET A 74 -12.47 10.62 -2.84
CA MET A 74 -13.18 11.52 -3.77
C MET A 74 -13.28 12.99 -3.29
N THR A 75 -12.76 13.29 -2.10
CA THR A 75 -12.63 14.67 -1.58
C THR A 75 -11.65 15.55 -2.34
N GLY A 76 -10.75 14.96 -3.13
CA GLY A 76 -9.70 15.68 -3.84
C GLY A 76 -8.40 15.90 -3.04
N ILE A 77 -8.36 15.45 -1.78
CA ILE A 77 -7.20 15.61 -0.90
C ILE A 77 -6.68 14.22 -0.54
N THR A 78 -5.37 13.99 -0.68
CA THR A 78 -4.70 12.77 -0.23
C THR A 78 -4.90 12.59 1.28
N ALA A 79 -5.27 11.40 1.69
CA ALA A 79 -5.46 11.01 3.08
C ALA A 79 -4.48 9.91 3.46
N GLU A 80 -4.15 9.83 4.75
CA GLU A 80 -3.12 8.95 5.28
C GLU A 80 -3.56 8.32 6.60
N LYS A 81 -3.50 7.00 6.70
CA LYS A 81 -3.66 6.27 7.95
C LYS A 81 -2.28 5.84 8.43
N HIS A 82 -1.73 6.64 9.34
CA HIS A 82 -0.43 6.36 9.97
C HIS A 82 -0.56 5.32 11.07
N ASP A 83 0.43 4.45 11.16
CA ASP A 83 0.57 3.46 12.22
C ASP A 83 2.05 3.17 12.51
N SER A 84 2.33 2.48 13.61
CA SER A 84 3.67 2.09 13.99
C SER A 84 3.88 0.60 13.76
N PHE A 85 5.11 0.20 13.41
CA PHE A 85 5.50 -1.21 13.44
C PHE A 85 5.58 -1.76 14.87
N ILE A 86 5.60 -0.90 15.88
CA ILE A 86 5.77 -1.29 17.27
C ILE A 86 4.45 -1.78 17.86
N THR A 87 4.44 -3.01 18.34
CA THR A 87 3.31 -3.64 19.04
C THR A 87 3.79 -4.22 20.35
N PRO A 88 3.09 -4.01 21.49
CA PRO A 88 3.39 -4.70 22.74
C PRO A 88 3.00 -6.17 22.63
N ASP A 89 3.86 -7.06 23.11
CA ASP A 89 3.52 -8.48 23.28
C ASP A 89 2.77 -8.72 24.61
N ALA A 90 2.35 -9.97 24.83
CA ALA A 90 1.59 -10.37 26.03
C ALA A 90 2.41 -10.22 27.33
N GLU A 91 3.73 -10.22 27.24
CA GLU A 91 4.69 -10.09 28.33
C GLU A 91 5.09 -8.63 28.61
N GLY A 92 4.58 -7.67 27.80
CA GLY A 92 4.87 -6.25 27.92
C GLY A 92 6.18 -5.81 27.25
N ASN A 93 6.82 -6.69 26.45
CA ASN A 93 7.92 -6.29 25.59
C ASN A 93 7.38 -5.63 24.33
N VAL A 94 8.28 -4.97 23.61
CA VAL A 94 7.95 -4.32 22.34
C VAL A 94 8.49 -5.17 21.18
N ILE A 95 7.60 -5.56 20.31
CA ILE A 95 7.95 -6.25 19.07
C ILE A 95 7.65 -5.36 17.87
N MET A 96 8.33 -5.63 16.76
CA MET A 96 8.00 -4.99 15.48
C MET A 96 7.17 -5.94 14.66
N ASP A 97 5.89 -5.62 14.48
CA ASP A 97 4.94 -6.44 13.74
C ASP A 97 4.37 -5.69 12.53
N PHE A 98 4.08 -6.43 11.48
CA PHE A 98 3.38 -6.00 10.28
C PHE A 98 3.01 -7.23 9.48
N SER A 99 1.76 -7.60 9.48
CA SER A 99 1.26 -8.80 8.82
C SER A 99 0.64 -8.49 7.46
N GLY A 100 0.31 -9.53 6.72
CA GLY A 100 -0.43 -9.41 5.46
C GLY A 100 -1.80 -8.77 5.65
N ARG A 101 -2.41 -8.88 6.84
CA ARG A 101 -3.66 -8.20 7.15
C ARG A 101 -3.48 -6.69 7.19
N GLU A 102 -2.45 -6.19 7.88
CA GLU A 102 -2.09 -4.78 7.93
C GLU A 102 -1.64 -4.26 6.56
N LEU A 103 -0.94 -5.10 5.76
CA LEU A 103 -0.58 -4.73 4.40
C LEU A 103 -1.80 -4.54 3.50
N VAL A 104 -2.70 -5.54 3.49
CA VAL A 104 -3.80 -5.60 2.51
C VAL A 104 -4.91 -4.62 2.85
N ARG A 105 -5.18 -4.38 4.15
CA ARG A 105 -6.33 -3.59 4.57
C ARG A 105 -6.00 -2.61 5.68
N GLY A 106 -6.43 -1.36 5.50
CA GLY A 106 -6.44 -0.34 6.54
C GLY A 106 -7.88 0.09 6.86
N GLU A 107 -8.11 0.52 8.09
CA GLU A 107 -9.39 1.10 8.52
C GLU A 107 -9.16 2.56 8.93
N PRO A 108 -9.29 3.51 7.98
CA PRO A 108 -9.10 4.92 8.27
C PRO A 108 -10.24 5.43 9.18
N ASP A 109 -9.92 6.39 9.99
CA ASP A 109 -10.86 7.15 10.80
C ASP A 109 -10.86 8.64 10.40
N ALA A 110 -11.61 9.46 11.10
CA ALA A 110 -11.69 10.90 10.81
C ALA A 110 -10.32 11.61 10.85
N SER A 111 -9.36 11.11 11.65
CA SER A 111 -8.01 11.67 11.76
C SER A 111 -7.16 11.42 10.52
N SER A 112 -7.51 10.43 9.71
CA SER A 112 -6.82 10.11 8.44
C SER A 112 -7.14 11.11 7.33
N PHE A 113 -8.18 11.95 7.49
CA PHE A 113 -8.63 12.91 6.49
C PHE A 113 -8.19 14.33 6.88
N PRO A 114 -7.34 15.00 6.07
CA PRO A 114 -6.79 16.31 6.41
C PRO A 114 -7.83 17.42 6.59
N SER A 115 -9.00 17.29 5.92
CA SER A 115 -10.05 18.30 5.93
C SER A 115 -10.83 18.39 7.26
N GLY A 116 -10.86 17.31 8.07
CA GLY A 116 -11.62 17.25 9.32
C GLY A 116 -13.13 17.53 9.15
N GLY A 117 -13.89 17.51 10.26
CA GLY A 117 -15.29 17.89 10.29
C GLY A 117 -16.28 16.79 9.89
N LEU A 118 -17.58 17.16 9.77
CA LEU A 118 -18.67 16.22 9.53
C LEU A 118 -18.52 15.41 8.24
N ARG A 119 -18.05 16.04 7.18
CA ARG A 119 -17.85 15.38 5.89
C ARG A 119 -16.74 14.34 5.98
N ALA A 120 -15.61 14.67 6.58
CA ALA A 120 -14.52 13.73 6.77
C ALA A 120 -14.95 12.53 7.64
N THR A 121 -15.72 12.76 8.69
CA THR A 121 -16.30 11.72 9.54
C THR A 121 -17.23 10.78 8.76
N PHE A 122 -17.99 11.31 7.82
CA PHE A 122 -18.85 10.50 6.95
C PHE A 122 -18.04 9.70 5.93
N GLU A 123 -17.05 10.32 5.30
CA GLU A 123 -16.17 9.71 4.30
C GLU A 123 -15.22 8.68 4.91
N ALA A 124 -14.88 8.81 6.22
CA ALA A 124 -14.09 7.82 6.95
C ALA A 124 -14.81 6.48 7.18
N ARG A 125 -16.06 6.34 6.75
CA ARG A 125 -16.84 5.09 6.85
C ARG A 125 -16.52 4.11 5.73
N GLY A 126 -15.36 3.49 5.82
CA GLY A 126 -14.91 2.55 4.81
C GLY A 126 -13.59 1.88 5.21
N TYR A 127 -12.95 1.31 4.25
CA TYR A 127 -11.65 0.68 4.40
C TYR A 127 -10.75 1.01 3.21
N THR A 128 -9.45 0.90 3.42
CA THR A 128 -8.47 0.92 2.34
C THR A 128 -8.06 -0.49 1.98
N ALA A 129 -7.82 -0.72 0.69
CA ALA A 129 -7.22 -1.95 0.22
C ALA A 129 -5.91 -1.65 -0.51
N TRP A 130 -4.88 -2.44 -0.24
CA TRP A 130 -3.59 -2.30 -0.91
C TRP A 130 -3.77 -2.33 -2.43
N ASP A 131 -3.15 -1.37 -3.10
CA ASP A 131 -3.02 -1.32 -4.56
C ASP A 131 -1.69 -1.95 -4.96
N PRO A 132 -1.64 -3.24 -5.29
CA PRO A 132 -0.39 -3.93 -5.61
C PRO A 132 0.19 -3.52 -6.98
N THR A 133 -0.51 -2.71 -7.75
CA THR A 133 -0.03 -2.16 -9.03
C THR A 133 0.76 -0.87 -8.85
N SER A 134 0.73 -0.29 -7.66
CA SER A 134 1.50 0.89 -7.27
C SER A 134 2.56 0.50 -6.25
N PHE A 135 3.79 0.98 -6.44
CA PHE A 135 4.90 0.59 -5.57
C PHE A 135 4.85 1.31 -4.21
N ALA A 136 5.05 0.55 -3.14
CA ALA A 136 5.31 1.12 -1.83
C ALA A 136 6.71 1.78 -1.82
N PHE A 137 6.90 2.78 -0.96
CA PHE A 137 8.17 3.49 -0.86
C PHE A 137 8.41 3.97 0.57
N VAL A 138 9.68 4.21 0.91
CA VAL A 138 10.07 4.80 2.20
C VAL A 138 10.38 6.27 2.02
N ARG A 139 9.83 7.09 2.91
CA ARG A 139 10.11 8.52 3.01
C ARG A 139 9.98 8.98 4.47
N ASP A 140 10.92 9.82 4.92
CA ASP A 140 10.89 10.47 6.24
C ASP A 140 10.59 9.48 7.40
N GLY A 141 11.21 8.29 7.38
CA GLY A 141 11.05 7.28 8.42
C GLY A 141 9.74 6.49 8.39
N SER A 142 8.96 6.63 7.33
CA SER A 142 7.69 5.91 7.15
C SER A 142 7.66 5.13 5.84
N LEU A 143 7.09 3.92 5.88
CA LEU A 143 6.73 3.14 4.72
C LEU A 143 5.36 3.60 4.21
N TYR A 144 5.30 4.11 3.01
CA TYR A 144 4.07 4.51 2.32
C TYR A 144 3.53 3.36 1.50
N ILE A 145 2.32 2.92 1.81
CA ILE A 145 1.62 1.81 1.13
C ILE A 145 0.48 2.39 0.31
N PRO A 146 0.58 2.39 -1.03
CA PRO A 146 -0.50 2.88 -1.88
C PRO A 146 -1.75 2.01 -1.74
N THR A 147 -2.90 2.64 -1.52
CA THR A 147 -4.18 1.96 -1.34
C THR A 147 -5.29 2.62 -2.13
N CYS A 148 -6.39 1.90 -2.33
CA CYS A 148 -7.65 2.43 -2.80
C CYS A 148 -8.67 2.45 -1.65
N PHE A 149 -9.53 3.44 -1.63
CA PHE A 149 -10.56 3.61 -0.60
C PHE A 149 -11.91 3.07 -1.06
N PHE A 150 -12.54 2.27 -0.20
CA PHE A 150 -13.83 1.63 -0.45
C PHE A 150 -14.80 1.90 0.70
N SER A 151 -16.08 2.06 0.39
CA SER A 151 -17.15 2.00 1.39
C SER A 151 -17.30 0.59 1.95
N TYR A 152 -18.00 0.45 3.08
CA TYR A 152 -18.32 -0.89 3.61
C TYR A 152 -19.32 -1.67 2.74
N THR A 153 -20.01 -1.00 1.81
CA THR A 153 -20.85 -1.63 0.79
C THR A 153 -20.04 -2.15 -0.40
N GLY A 154 -18.75 -1.85 -0.46
CA GLY A 154 -17.85 -2.29 -1.53
C GLY A 154 -17.70 -1.30 -2.70
N ASP A 155 -18.35 -0.13 -2.60
CA ASP A 155 -18.21 0.90 -3.63
C ASP A 155 -16.83 1.56 -3.54
N SER A 156 -16.14 1.68 -4.67
CA SER A 156 -14.89 2.41 -4.71
C SER A 156 -15.13 3.92 -4.63
N LEU A 157 -14.58 4.54 -3.60
CA LEU A 157 -14.64 5.97 -3.34
C LEU A 157 -13.30 6.68 -3.55
N ASP A 158 -12.42 6.04 -4.31
CA ASP A 158 -11.07 6.54 -4.61
C ASP A 158 -11.04 7.25 -5.96
N GLN A 159 -10.21 8.29 -6.08
CA GLN A 159 -10.02 9.05 -7.33
C GLN A 159 -9.44 8.22 -8.47
N LYS A 160 -8.79 7.11 -8.18
CA LYS A 160 -8.28 6.18 -9.19
C LYS A 160 -9.40 5.42 -9.91
N THR A 161 -10.60 5.34 -9.32
CA THR A 161 -11.74 4.57 -9.87
C THR A 161 -12.13 4.95 -11.29
N PRO A 162 -12.27 6.24 -11.65
CA PRO A 162 -12.59 6.62 -13.03
C PRO A 162 -11.53 6.16 -14.03
N LEU A 163 -10.25 6.20 -13.66
CA LEU A 163 -9.15 5.75 -14.49
C LEU A 163 -9.18 4.23 -14.69
N LEU A 164 -9.36 3.48 -13.62
CA LEU A 164 -9.47 2.01 -13.68
C LEU A 164 -10.64 1.56 -14.55
N ARG A 165 -11.80 2.20 -14.39
CA ARG A 165 -12.99 1.93 -15.24
C ARG A 165 -12.72 2.25 -16.72
N SER A 166 -12.06 3.36 -17.01
CA SER A 166 -11.74 3.71 -18.41
C SER A 166 -10.75 2.73 -19.05
N ILE A 167 -9.80 2.20 -18.28
CA ILE A 167 -8.87 1.16 -18.75
C ILE A 167 -9.61 -0.13 -19.07
N GLU A 168 -10.60 -0.50 -18.25
CA GLU A 168 -11.42 -1.68 -18.46
C GLU A 168 -12.25 -1.58 -19.73
N GLU A 169 -12.90 -0.45 -19.97
CA GLU A 169 -13.63 -0.15 -21.20
C GLU A 169 -12.75 -0.21 -22.46
N VAL A 170 -11.52 0.30 -22.37
CA VAL A 170 -10.55 0.22 -23.49
C VAL A 170 -10.14 -1.23 -23.77
N LYS A 171 -10.02 -2.08 -22.76
CA LYS A 171 -9.74 -3.51 -22.94
C LYS A 171 -10.89 -4.22 -23.65
N ILE A 172 -12.14 -3.93 -23.28
CA ILE A 172 -13.34 -4.46 -23.90
C ILE A 172 -13.42 -4.02 -25.37
N GLY A 173 -13.19 -2.74 -25.66
CA GLY A 173 -13.19 -2.20 -27.01
C GLY A 173 -12.15 -2.86 -27.95
N ARG A 174 -10.99 -3.27 -27.41
CA ARG A 174 -9.98 -4.00 -28.20
C ARG A 174 -10.32 -5.45 -28.48
N ALA A 175 -11.21 -6.06 -27.72
CA ALA A 175 -11.65 -7.44 -27.93
C ALA A 175 -12.68 -7.57 -29.05
N HIS A 176 -13.19 -6.46 -29.60
CA HIS A 176 -14.21 -6.39 -30.63
C HIS A 176 -13.72 -5.82 -32.00
N VAL A 177 -12.40 -5.69 -32.17
CA VAL A 177 -11.80 -5.22 -33.44
C VAL A 177 -11.04 -6.34 -34.15
#